data_e7a8e58d4b0348b601b081b73a7c4566
#
_entry.id   e7a8e58d4b0348b601b081b73a7c4566
#
_cell.length_a   1.000
_cell.length_b   1.000
_cell.length_c   1.000
_cell.angle_alpha   90.00
_cell.angle_beta   90.00
_cell.angle_gamma   90.00
#
_symmetry.space_group_name_H-M   'P 1'
#
loop_
_entity.id
_entity.type
_entity.pdbx_description
1 polymer ?
#
loop_
_entity_poly.entity_id
_entity_poly.type
_entity_poly.pdbx_seq_one_letter_code
_entity_poly.pdbx_strand_id
1 'polypeptide(L)'
;MSVVIRVKRGTESQIRSTTLQSGELAFATDTNKLFVQGSTDLIWVNPFLPNFLSFTPRPPGVTEYQVPYAVNATAATTLALTASRVYWIPFVVSRKVNITQLAINVTTASAGTHYVGIYASDYYWQPTGSPLVSVSFDAGSTGVKTGSVNVNLSVGVYWFAWAAGSAATVTAIALAACASLGLGNLGTANTTYYYTSGSTLPNPAPSSGYTVGTGSAVPAIGVIFSYV
;
A
#
# COMPACT_ATOMS: atom_id res chain seq x y z
N MET A 1 20.70 -11.06 -40.10
CA MET A 1 19.53 -10.22 -40.41
C MET A 1 19.09 -9.56 -39.11
N SER A 2 19.10 -8.24 -39.03
CA SER A 2 18.68 -7.52 -37.80
C SER A 2 17.16 -7.30 -37.92
N VAL A 3 16.39 -7.84 -36.98
CA VAL A 3 14.94 -7.59 -36.89
C VAL A 3 14.73 -6.38 -35.99
N VAL A 4 14.16 -5.31 -36.55
CA VAL A 4 13.76 -4.12 -35.80
C VAL A 4 12.28 -4.25 -35.47
N ILE A 5 11.95 -4.43 -34.19
CA ILE A 5 10.56 -4.40 -33.72
C ILE A 5 10.22 -2.94 -33.39
N ARG A 6 9.24 -2.38 -34.07
CA ARG A 6 8.72 -1.04 -33.78
C ARG A 6 7.44 -1.17 -32.94
N VAL A 7 7.39 -0.47 -31.83
CA VAL A 7 6.21 -0.42 -30.96
C VAL A 7 5.53 0.93 -31.17
N LYS A 8 4.23 0.93 -31.50
CA LYS A 8 3.45 2.16 -31.55
C LYS A 8 3.35 2.77 -30.16
N ARG A 9 3.37 4.09 -30.07
CA ARG A 9 3.30 4.81 -28.79
C ARG A 9 2.23 5.91 -28.85
N GLY A 10 1.51 6.08 -27.75
CA GLY A 10 0.49 7.12 -27.62
C GLY A 10 -0.15 7.05 -26.25
N THR A 11 -1.19 7.85 -26.01
CA THR A 11 -2.04 7.67 -24.82
C THR A 11 -2.87 6.40 -24.95
N GLU A 12 -3.35 5.85 -23.83
CA GLU A 12 -4.22 4.65 -23.88
C GLU A 12 -5.47 4.91 -24.76
N SER A 13 -6.05 6.10 -24.67
CA SER A 13 -7.17 6.49 -25.51
C SER A 13 -6.83 6.48 -27.01
N GLN A 14 -5.68 7.02 -27.39
CA GLN A 14 -5.20 7.00 -28.77
C GLN A 14 -4.96 5.58 -29.28
N ILE A 15 -4.33 4.72 -28.45
CA ILE A 15 -4.07 3.33 -28.81
C ILE A 15 -5.38 2.56 -29.00
N ARG A 16 -6.37 2.75 -28.13
CA ARG A 16 -7.68 2.10 -28.23
C ARG A 16 -8.50 2.56 -29.43
N SER A 17 -8.25 3.77 -29.93
CA SER A 17 -8.91 4.30 -31.14
C SER A 17 -8.14 4.03 -32.44
N THR A 18 -6.91 3.52 -32.35
CA THR A 18 -6.06 3.24 -33.51
C THR A 18 -6.28 1.82 -33.98
N THR A 19 -6.43 1.64 -35.30
CA THR A 19 -6.42 0.28 -35.89
C THR A 19 -5.01 -0.29 -35.85
N LEU A 20 -4.83 -1.37 -35.11
CA LEU A 20 -3.60 -2.15 -35.05
C LEU A 20 -3.77 -3.45 -35.86
N GLN A 21 -2.69 -3.96 -36.43
CA GLN A 21 -2.68 -5.25 -37.06
C GLN A 21 -2.49 -6.39 -36.06
N SER A 22 -3.01 -7.57 -36.33
CA SER A 22 -2.83 -8.74 -35.45
C SER A 22 -1.34 -9.00 -35.18
N GLY A 23 -0.99 -9.11 -33.89
CA GLY A 23 0.39 -9.24 -33.42
C GLY A 23 1.15 -7.90 -33.26
N GLU A 24 0.57 -6.77 -33.65
CA GLU A 24 1.23 -5.48 -33.48
C GLU A 24 1.23 -5.04 -32.00
N LEU A 25 2.38 -4.50 -31.56
CA LEU A 25 2.56 -4.02 -30.20
C LEU A 25 2.31 -2.50 -30.13
N ALA A 26 1.66 -2.06 -29.03
CA ALA A 26 1.48 -0.65 -28.73
C ALA A 26 1.72 -0.39 -27.24
N PHE A 27 2.37 0.75 -26.92
CA PHE A 27 2.68 1.16 -25.57
C PHE A 27 1.96 2.46 -25.23
N ALA A 28 1.09 2.43 -24.20
CA ALA A 28 0.41 3.59 -23.66
C ALA A 28 1.34 4.31 -22.69
N THR A 29 1.76 5.53 -23.07
CA THR A 29 2.76 6.32 -22.30
C THR A 29 2.19 7.01 -21.07
N ASP A 30 0.87 7.21 -21.03
CA ASP A 30 0.14 7.80 -19.90
C ASP A 30 -0.20 6.79 -18.81
N THR A 31 -0.40 5.52 -19.19
CA THR A 31 -0.79 4.44 -18.26
C THR A 31 0.25 3.33 -18.12
N ASN A 32 1.39 3.43 -18.81
CA ASN A 32 2.48 2.44 -18.86
C ASN A 32 2.00 1.03 -19.23
N LYS A 33 0.99 0.92 -20.08
CA LYS A 33 0.44 -0.36 -20.53
C LYS A 33 1.02 -0.77 -21.87
N LEU A 34 1.41 -2.03 -21.96
CA LEU A 34 1.76 -2.67 -23.21
C LEU A 34 0.56 -3.46 -23.71
N PHE A 35 0.20 -3.25 -24.97
CA PHE A 35 -0.88 -3.94 -25.63
C PHE A 35 -0.33 -4.75 -26.80
N VAL A 36 -0.99 -5.84 -27.11
CA VAL A 36 -0.84 -6.57 -28.38
C VAL A 36 -2.22 -6.69 -29.04
N GLN A 37 -2.28 -6.45 -30.34
CA GLN A 37 -3.51 -6.70 -31.09
C GLN A 37 -3.66 -8.20 -31.30
N GLY A 38 -4.71 -8.78 -30.71
CA GLY A 38 -5.16 -10.12 -31.04
C GLY A 38 -5.86 -10.18 -32.43
N SER A 39 -6.49 -11.29 -32.73
CA SER A 39 -7.26 -11.42 -33.96
C SER A 39 -8.50 -10.52 -34.00
N THR A 40 -9.12 -10.27 -32.87
CA THR A 40 -10.33 -9.46 -32.73
C THR A 40 -10.18 -8.34 -31.73
N ASP A 41 -9.37 -8.53 -30.69
CA ASP A 41 -9.32 -7.64 -29.50
C ASP A 41 -7.91 -7.13 -29.21
N LEU A 42 -7.87 -5.94 -28.61
CA LEU A 42 -6.65 -5.37 -28.06
C LEU A 42 -6.39 -5.96 -26.67
N ILE A 43 -5.35 -6.76 -26.54
CA ILE A 43 -4.99 -7.48 -25.32
C ILE A 43 -3.94 -6.70 -24.55
N TRP A 44 -4.22 -6.40 -23.30
CA TRP A 44 -3.24 -5.84 -22.38
C TRP A 44 -2.32 -6.94 -21.83
N VAL A 45 -1.01 -6.83 -22.11
CA VAL A 45 -0.02 -7.90 -21.84
C VAL A 45 0.94 -7.60 -20.70
N ASN A 46 0.94 -6.38 -20.15
CA ASN A 46 1.75 -6.12 -18.97
C ASN A 46 1.30 -7.03 -17.81
N PRO A 47 2.24 -7.59 -17.03
CA PRO A 47 1.87 -8.39 -15.87
C PRO A 47 1.00 -7.57 -14.93
N PHE A 48 -0.20 -8.05 -14.73
CA PHE A 48 -1.18 -7.48 -13.85
C PHE A 48 -0.92 -8.00 -12.43
N LEU A 49 -0.58 -7.12 -11.51
CA LEU A 49 -0.64 -7.49 -10.09
C LEU A 49 -2.12 -7.69 -9.74
N PRO A 50 -2.51 -8.88 -9.22
CA PRO A 50 -3.91 -9.18 -8.97
C PRO A 50 -4.55 -8.12 -8.08
N ASN A 51 -5.74 -7.65 -8.46
CA ASN A 51 -6.47 -6.57 -7.77
C ASN A 51 -6.81 -6.84 -6.30
N PHE A 52 -6.70 -8.09 -5.85
CA PHE A 52 -7.05 -8.44 -4.47
C PHE A 52 -6.04 -7.94 -3.41
N LEU A 53 -4.88 -7.40 -3.83
CA LEU A 53 -3.90 -6.77 -2.95
C LEU A 53 -3.88 -5.25 -3.08
N SER A 54 -4.82 -4.66 -3.80
CA SER A 54 -4.83 -3.24 -4.09
C SER A 54 -6.12 -2.55 -3.63
N PHE A 55 -6.10 -1.24 -3.76
CA PHE A 55 -7.28 -0.42 -3.53
C PHE A 55 -8.48 -0.89 -4.37
N THR A 56 -9.57 -1.24 -3.72
CA THR A 56 -10.82 -1.59 -4.41
C THR A 56 -11.51 -0.33 -4.92
N PRO A 57 -12.15 -0.37 -6.12
CA PRO A 57 -12.97 0.74 -6.59
C PRO A 57 -14.04 1.08 -5.56
N ARG A 58 -14.21 2.36 -5.28
CA ARG A 58 -15.21 2.87 -4.36
C ARG A 58 -16.28 3.63 -5.14
N PRO A 59 -17.59 3.40 -4.85
CA PRO A 59 -18.66 4.20 -5.46
C PRO A 59 -18.49 5.69 -5.12
N PRO A 60 -18.90 6.60 -5.99
CA PRO A 60 -18.90 8.04 -5.69
C PRO A 60 -19.72 8.34 -4.44
N GLY A 61 -19.22 9.24 -3.59
CA GLY A 61 -19.90 9.68 -2.37
C GLY A 61 -19.70 8.78 -1.15
N VAL A 62 -19.04 7.62 -1.29
CA VAL A 62 -18.68 6.76 -0.15
C VAL A 62 -17.41 7.29 0.52
N THR A 63 -17.45 7.52 1.83
CA THR A 63 -16.33 8.07 2.62
C THR A 63 -15.65 7.02 3.52
N GLU A 64 -15.85 5.74 3.23
CA GLU A 64 -15.27 4.66 4.01
C GLU A 64 -13.76 4.57 3.78
N TYR A 65 -13.04 4.28 4.86
CA TYR A 65 -11.61 4.02 4.81
C TYR A 65 -11.33 2.62 4.28
N GLN A 66 -10.36 2.50 3.40
CA GLN A 66 -9.85 1.21 2.97
C GLN A 66 -8.54 0.90 3.70
N VAL A 67 -8.31 -0.38 4.00
CA VAL A 67 -7.06 -0.90 4.54
C VAL A 67 -6.38 -1.71 3.42
N PRO A 68 -5.38 -1.17 2.71
CA PRO A 68 -4.91 -1.73 1.43
C PRO A 68 -4.28 -3.11 1.52
N TYR A 69 -3.89 -3.55 2.71
CA TYR A 69 -3.28 -4.87 2.96
C TYR A 69 -4.28 -5.89 3.56
N ALA A 70 -5.53 -5.50 3.79
CA ALA A 70 -6.57 -6.41 4.26
C ALA A 70 -7.25 -7.10 3.08
N VAL A 71 -7.32 -8.44 3.10
CA VAL A 71 -8.02 -9.24 2.09
C VAL A 71 -9.43 -9.63 2.52
N ASN A 72 -9.76 -9.45 3.81
CA ASN A 72 -11.07 -9.74 4.36
C ASN A 72 -11.44 -8.72 5.45
N ALA A 73 -12.51 -7.96 5.22
CA ALA A 73 -12.97 -6.92 6.14
C ALA A 73 -13.61 -7.47 7.43
N THR A 74 -13.99 -8.74 7.47
CA THR A 74 -14.65 -9.36 8.65
C THR A 74 -13.69 -9.73 9.77
N ALA A 75 -12.40 -9.58 9.56
CA ALA A 75 -11.36 -9.96 10.53
C ALA A 75 -10.80 -8.77 11.31
N ALA A 76 -11.61 -7.71 11.50
CA ALA A 76 -11.25 -6.62 12.38
C ALA A 76 -11.12 -7.13 13.82
N THR A 77 -10.00 -6.81 14.45
CA THR A 77 -9.67 -7.14 15.84
C THR A 77 -9.03 -5.93 16.50
N THR A 78 -8.42 -6.10 17.65
CA THR A 78 -7.66 -5.04 18.32
C THR A 78 -6.23 -5.48 18.57
N LEU A 79 -5.33 -4.51 18.62
CA LEU A 79 -3.92 -4.70 18.94
C LEU A 79 -3.48 -3.64 19.95
N ALA A 80 -2.98 -4.10 21.10
CA ALA A 80 -2.25 -3.23 22.02
C ALA A 80 -0.87 -2.93 21.41
N LEU A 81 -0.62 -1.67 21.10
CA LEU A 81 0.67 -1.25 20.55
C LEU A 81 1.75 -1.28 21.63
N THR A 82 2.97 -1.56 21.23
CA THR A 82 4.12 -1.39 22.10
C THR A 82 4.67 0.02 21.91
N ALA A 83 4.74 0.81 22.96
CA ALA A 83 5.35 2.14 22.93
C ALA A 83 6.80 2.08 22.41
N SER A 84 7.24 3.11 21.74
CA SER A 84 8.57 3.23 21.14
C SER A 84 8.88 2.11 20.13
N ARG A 85 7.87 1.69 19.37
CA ARG A 85 8.00 0.73 18.26
C ARG A 85 7.45 1.35 16.99
N VAL A 86 8.15 1.14 15.87
CA VAL A 86 7.69 1.48 14.52
C VAL A 86 7.26 0.20 13.82
N TYR A 87 6.00 0.09 13.45
CA TYR A 87 5.42 -1.02 12.70
C TYR A 87 5.53 -0.72 11.21
N TRP A 88 6.10 -1.64 10.44
CA TRP A 88 6.30 -1.54 9.01
C TRP A 88 5.41 -2.53 8.28
N ILE A 89 4.48 -2.04 7.47
CA ILE A 89 3.44 -2.84 6.83
C ILE A 89 3.51 -2.61 5.33
N PRO A 90 3.90 -3.61 4.53
CA PRO A 90 3.95 -3.46 3.09
C PRO A 90 2.56 -3.46 2.47
N PHE A 91 2.38 -2.71 1.40
CA PHE A 91 1.17 -2.74 0.59
C PHE A 91 1.50 -2.52 -0.88
N VAL A 92 0.61 -2.97 -1.75
CA VAL A 92 0.79 -2.89 -3.20
C VAL A 92 -0.17 -1.87 -3.78
N VAL A 93 0.34 -1.03 -4.68
CA VAL A 93 -0.44 -0.13 -5.51
C VAL A 93 -0.46 -0.72 -6.91
N SER A 94 -1.61 -1.23 -7.36
CA SER A 94 -1.76 -1.85 -8.68
C SER A 94 -2.17 -0.87 -9.77
N ARG A 95 -2.62 0.33 -9.39
CA ARG A 95 -3.02 1.42 -10.26
C ARG A 95 -2.68 2.75 -9.61
N LYS A 96 -2.27 3.75 -10.39
CA LYS A 96 -1.95 5.08 -9.88
C LYS A 96 -3.09 5.64 -9.05
N VAL A 97 -2.78 6.09 -7.83
CA VAL A 97 -3.74 6.65 -6.87
C VAL A 97 -3.19 7.93 -6.26
N ASN A 98 -4.10 8.82 -5.88
CA ASN A 98 -3.81 9.92 -4.98
C ASN A 98 -4.43 9.60 -3.62
N ILE A 99 -3.62 9.48 -2.57
CA ILE A 99 -4.09 9.32 -1.20
C ILE A 99 -4.28 10.70 -0.59
N THR A 100 -5.49 10.97 -0.10
CA THR A 100 -5.89 12.28 0.43
C THR A 100 -6.07 12.29 1.94
N GLN A 101 -6.20 11.10 2.57
CA GLN A 101 -6.36 11.02 4.02
C GLN A 101 -5.82 9.69 4.55
N LEU A 102 -5.21 9.76 5.74
CA LEU A 102 -4.87 8.60 6.56
C LEU A 102 -5.74 8.60 7.82
N ALA A 103 -6.07 7.41 8.32
CA ALA A 103 -6.87 7.25 9.53
C ALA A 103 -6.41 6.07 10.37
N ILE A 104 -6.62 6.19 11.68
CA ILE A 104 -6.48 5.12 12.66
C ILE A 104 -7.72 5.10 13.55
N ASN A 105 -7.98 3.99 14.23
CA ASN A 105 -9.03 3.96 15.23
C ASN A 105 -8.45 3.50 16.58
N VAL A 106 -8.50 4.38 17.56
CA VAL A 106 -8.07 4.11 18.94
C VAL A 106 -9.24 3.49 19.71
N THR A 107 -9.09 2.26 20.17
CA THR A 107 -10.12 1.54 20.93
C THR A 107 -9.90 1.63 22.44
N THR A 108 -8.64 1.74 22.90
CA THR A 108 -8.31 2.07 24.29
C THR A 108 -7.24 3.17 24.27
N ALA A 109 -7.57 4.29 24.89
CA ALA A 109 -6.72 5.47 24.90
C ALA A 109 -5.47 5.26 25.77
N SER A 110 -4.36 5.87 25.35
CA SER A 110 -3.14 6.02 26.12
C SER A 110 -2.45 7.30 25.65
N ALA A 111 -2.20 8.22 26.56
CA ALA A 111 -1.63 9.52 26.24
C ALA A 111 -0.30 9.39 25.47
N GLY A 112 -0.21 10.03 24.34
CA GLY A 112 0.97 10.03 23.46
C GLY A 112 0.62 10.27 22.00
N THR A 113 1.60 10.73 21.25
CA THR A 113 1.46 11.00 19.83
C THR A 113 1.92 9.79 19.02
N HIS A 114 1.07 9.36 18.10
CA HIS A 114 1.38 8.34 17.10
C HIS A 114 1.65 9.02 15.76
N TYR A 115 2.56 8.48 14.97
CA TYR A 115 2.87 8.98 13.65
C TYR A 115 2.64 7.87 12.62
N VAL A 116 1.95 8.18 11.56
CA VAL A 116 1.76 7.27 10.42
C VAL A 116 2.31 7.93 9.17
N GLY A 117 3.09 7.20 8.40
CA GLY A 117 3.67 7.67 7.14
C GLY A 117 3.70 6.60 6.07
N ILE A 118 3.93 7.04 4.84
CA ILE A 118 4.10 6.19 3.67
C ILE A 118 5.53 6.35 3.17
N TYR A 119 6.20 5.23 2.90
CA TYR A 119 7.55 5.18 2.35
C TYR A 119 7.56 4.47 0.99
N ALA A 120 8.48 4.86 0.15
CA ALA A 120 8.78 4.12 -1.07
C ALA A 120 9.52 2.81 -0.75
N SER A 121 9.51 1.87 -1.71
CA SER A 121 10.39 0.70 -1.70
C SER A 121 11.59 0.93 -2.60
N ASP A 122 12.71 0.31 -2.23
CA ASP A 122 13.85 0.14 -3.12
C ASP A 122 13.65 -1.04 -4.11
N TYR A 123 14.70 -1.36 -4.87
CA TYR A 123 14.68 -2.49 -5.80
C TYR A 123 14.44 -3.85 -5.13
N TYR A 124 14.81 -4.00 -3.86
CA TYR A 124 14.63 -5.22 -3.06
C TYR A 124 13.32 -5.23 -2.25
N TRP A 125 12.42 -4.26 -2.53
CA TRP A 125 11.14 -4.05 -1.85
C TRP A 125 11.28 -3.70 -0.37
N GLN A 126 12.44 -3.18 0.05
CA GLN A 126 12.64 -2.67 1.40
C GLN A 126 12.20 -1.20 1.49
N PRO A 127 11.69 -0.75 2.65
CA PRO A 127 11.38 0.66 2.81
C PRO A 127 12.64 1.51 2.70
N THR A 128 12.56 2.61 1.97
CA THR A 128 13.71 3.46 1.69
C THR A 128 13.37 4.95 1.72
N GLY A 129 14.39 5.76 1.93
CA GLY A 129 14.30 7.22 1.89
C GLY A 129 13.49 7.83 3.02
N SER A 130 13.11 9.08 2.84
CA SER A 130 12.24 9.82 3.74
C SER A 130 10.78 9.40 3.55
N PRO A 131 9.90 9.62 4.55
CA PRO A 131 8.47 9.42 4.34
C PRO A 131 7.97 10.32 3.19
N LEU A 132 7.26 9.74 2.23
CA LEU A 132 6.61 10.48 1.14
C LEU A 132 5.54 11.42 1.67
N VAL A 133 4.88 10.99 2.75
CA VAL A 133 3.88 11.74 3.50
C VAL A 133 3.80 11.19 4.91
N SER A 134 3.47 12.03 5.88
CA SER A 134 3.25 11.62 7.26
C SER A 134 2.19 12.48 7.94
N VAL A 135 1.57 11.92 8.97
CA VAL A 135 0.58 12.59 9.82
C VAL A 135 0.74 12.10 11.26
N SER A 136 0.44 12.98 12.22
CA SER A 136 0.44 12.66 13.64
C SER A 136 -0.99 12.55 14.17
N PHE A 137 -1.19 11.67 15.16
CA PHE A 137 -2.46 11.43 15.83
C PHE A 137 -2.27 11.44 17.32
N ASP A 138 -3.14 12.15 18.03
CA ASP A 138 -3.23 12.04 19.50
C ASP A 138 -4.02 10.78 19.87
N ALA A 139 -3.38 9.88 20.62
CA ALA A 139 -4.00 8.65 21.14
C ALA A 139 -4.58 8.81 22.57
N GLY A 140 -4.61 10.01 23.11
CA GLY A 140 -5.16 10.31 24.44
C GLY A 140 -6.67 10.19 24.55
N SER A 141 -7.38 9.93 23.45
CA SER A 141 -8.82 9.66 23.45
C SER A 141 -9.18 8.57 22.43
N THR A 142 -10.26 7.84 22.67
CA THR A 142 -10.77 6.79 21.78
C THR A 142 -11.43 7.37 20.52
N GLY A 143 -11.69 6.52 19.52
CA GLY A 143 -12.38 6.85 18.29
C GLY A 143 -11.45 6.97 17.08
N VAL A 144 -12.05 7.22 15.94
CA VAL A 144 -11.35 7.40 14.68
C VAL A 144 -10.60 8.72 14.67
N LYS A 145 -9.31 8.67 14.36
CA LYS A 145 -8.43 9.83 14.17
C LYS A 145 -8.09 9.91 12.69
N THR A 146 -8.18 11.10 12.14
CA THR A 146 -7.96 11.33 10.72
C THR A 146 -6.92 12.43 10.49
N GLY A 147 -6.14 12.31 9.43
CA GLY A 147 -5.19 13.32 9.03
C GLY A 147 -5.17 13.47 7.52
N SER A 148 -5.31 14.70 7.03
CA SER A 148 -5.24 15.01 5.61
C SER A 148 -3.81 14.90 5.12
N VAL A 149 -3.65 14.30 3.96
CA VAL A 149 -2.38 14.14 3.23
C VAL A 149 -2.64 14.39 1.75
N ASN A 150 -1.58 14.46 0.96
CA ASN A 150 -1.70 14.55 -0.50
C ASN A 150 -0.48 13.87 -1.11
N VAL A 151 -0.63 12.62 -1.54
CA VAL A 151 0.46 11.86 -2.14
C VAL A 151 -0.01 11.04 -3.32
N ASN A 152 0.66 11.22 -4.45
CA ASN A 152 0.46 10.41 -5.65
C ASN A 152 1.38 9.19 -5.60
N LEU A 153 0.78 8.00 -5.66
CA LEU A 153 1.52 6.74 -5.73
C LEU A 153 1.33 6.11 -7.10
N SER A 154 2.42 5.79 -7.75
CA SER A 154 2.43 4.99 -8.98
C SER A 154 2.30 3.50 -8.66
N VAL A 155 2.13 2.68 -9.68
CA VAL A 155 2.17 1.21 -9.52
C VAL A 155 3.48 0.78 -8.87
N GLY A 156 3.39 0.01 -7.80
CA GLY A 156 4.57 -0.44 -7.05
C GLY A 156 4.25 -0.96 -5.65
N VAL A 157 5.32 -1.32 -4.93
CA VAL A 157 5.27 -1.69 -3.51
C VAL A 157 5.63 -0.47 -2.68
N TYR A 158 4.89 -0.25 -1.62
CA TYR A 158 5.09 0.82 -0.65
C TYR A 158 4.97 0.28 0.77
N TRP A 159 5.35 1.10 1.75
CA TRP A 159 5.31 0.73 3.14
C TRP A 159 4.58 1.77 3.95
N PHE A 160 3.61 1.34 4.73
CA PHE A 160 3.18 2.12 5.88
C PHE A 160 4.18 1.94 7.00
N ALA A 161 4.52 3.04 7.66
CA ALA A 161 5.22 3.03 8.93
C ALA A 161 4.31 3.66 9.99
N TRP A 162 4.09 2.96 11.11
CA TRP A 162 3.36 3.48 12.26
C TRP A 162 4.28 3.52 13.47
N ALA A 163 4.70 4.71 13.88
CA ALA A 163 5.48 4.91 15.10
C ALA A 163 4.52 5.10 16.28
N ALA A 164 4.58 4.19 17.24
CA ALA A 164 3.74 4.19 18.43
C ALA A 164 4.42 4.98 19.56
N GLY A 165 3.94 6.19 19.83
CA GLY A 165 4.41 7.01 20.95
C GLY A 165 3.86 6.56 22.31
N SER A 166 2.84 5.71 22.34
CA SER A 166 2.24 5.15 23.56
C SER A 166 1.71 3.73 23.35
N ALA A 167 1.31 3.06 24.45
CA ALA A 167 0.76 1.72 24.42
C ALA A 167 -0.78 1.71 24.25
N ALA A 168 -1.32 2.56 23.38
CA ALA A 168 -2.73 2.56 23.07
C ALA A 168 -3.16 1.27 22.40
N THR A 169 -4.43 0.85 22.58
CA THR A 169 -5.01 -0.24 21.81
C THR A 169 -5.75 0.35 20.61
N VAL A 170 -5.55 -0.25 19.44
CA VAL A 170 -6.09 0.23 18.18
C VAL A 170 -6.83 -0.86 17.44
N THR A 171 -7.71 -0.48 16.51
CA THR A 171 -8.26 -1.45 15.55
C THR A 171 -7.13 -2.04 14.73
N ALA A 172 -7.19 -3.34 14.51
CA ALA A 172 -6.20 -4.14 13.82
C ALA A 172 -6.88 -5.13 12.87
N ILE A 173 -6.11 -5.69 11.95
CA ILE A 173 -6.54 -6.77 11.07
C ILE A 173 -5.84 -8.04 11.53
N ALA A 174 -6.59 -9.12 11.72
CA ALA A 174 -6.01 -10.42 12.05
C ALA A 174 -5.04 -10.87 10.95
N LEU A 175 -3.90 -11.44 11.32
CA LEU A 175 -2.87 -11.88 10.35
C LEU A 175 -3.42 -12.78 9.24
N ALA A 176 -4.36 -13.66 9.57
CA ALA A 176 -5.02 -14.55 8.60
C ALA A 176 -5.81 -13.80 7.52
N ALA A 177 -6.13 -12.52 7.74
CA ALA A 177 -6.86 -11.66 6.80
C ALA A 177 -5.96 -10.57 6.19
N CYS A 178 -4.67 -10.62 6.41
CA CYS A 178 -3.72 -9.74 5.75
C CYS A 178 -3.14 -10.41 4.50
N ALA A 179 -2.87 -9.60 3.49
CA ALA A 179 -2.12 -10.05 2.33
C ALA A 179 -0.70 -10.45 2.78
N SER A 180 -0.38 -11.73 2.69
CA SER A 180 0.99 -12.19 2.83
C SER A 180 1.72 -11.97 1.51
N LEU A 181 2.72 -11.09 1.49
CA LEU A 181 3.57 -10.89 0.30
C LEU A 181 4.62 -12.03 0.15
N GLY A 182 4.36 -13.20 0.72
CA GLY A 182 5.29 -14.32 0.71
C GLY A 182 6.47 -14.16 1.66
N LEU A 183 6.43 -13.16 2.53
CA LEU A 183 7.43 -12.92 3.57
C LEU A 183 7.14 -13.86 4.75
N GLY A 184 7.62 -15.07 4.67
CA GLY A 184 7.46 -16.07 5.72
C GLY A 184 8.66 -16.99 5.81
N ASN A 185 8.98 -17.43 7.02
CA ASN A 185 9.96 -18.46 7.24
C ASN A 185 9.25 -19.83 7.25
N LEU A 186 9.81 -20.85 6.60
CA LEU A 186 9.27 -22.23 6.49
C LEU A 186 9.05 -22.94 7.83
N GLY A 187 8.76 -22.32 8.89
CA GLY A 187 8.50 -22.90 10.21
C GLY A 187 7.78 -21.95 11.15
N THR A 188 7.45 -20.75 10.69
CA THR A 188 6.73 -19.74 11.47
C THR A 188 5.54 -19.22 10.67
N ALA A 189 4.51 -18.71 11.36
CA ALA A 189 3.36 -18.09 10.72
C ALA A 189 3.79 -16.99 9.74
N ASN A 190 3.07 -16.89 8.63
CA ASN A 190 3.30 -15.86 7.60
C ASN A 190 3.41 -14.48 8.23
N THR A 191 4.51 -13.79 7.97
CA THR A 191 4.76 -12.45 8.48
C THR A 191 4.18 -11.43 7.50
N THR A 192 3.37 -10.53 8.01
CA THR A 192 2.75 -9.45 7.23
C THR A 192 3.27 -8.08 7.64
N TYR A 193 4.10 -8.01 8.67
CA TYR A 193 4.72 -6.77 9.12
C TYR A 193 6.06 -7.01 9.82
N TYR A 194 6.84 -5.95 9.88
CA TYR A 194 8.08 -5.88 10.65
C TYR A 194 7.98 -4.77 11.69
N TYR A 195 8.91 -4.72 12.63
CA TYR A 195 9.05 -3.58 13.51
C TYR A 195 10.51 -3.22 13.77
N THR A 196 10.72 -1.94 14.06
CA THR A 196 11.99 -1.36 14.55
C THR A 196 11.74 -0.58 15.82
N SER A 197 12.77 -0.24 16.57
CA SER A 197 12.65 0.67 17.73
C SER A 197 12.45 2.10 17.25
N GLY A 198 11.63 2.88 17.93
CA GLY A 198 11.42 4.30 17.69
C GLY A 198 10.03 4.78 18.07
N SER A 199 9.93 6.00 18.56
CA SER A 199 8.66 6.68 18.90
C SER A 199 8.22 7.70 17.85
N THR A 200 9.06 7.93 16.83
CA THR A 200 8.81 8.81 15.69
C THR A 200 9.14 8.06 14.39
N LEU A 201 8.65 8.59 13.26
CA LEU A 201 8.98 8.03 11.95
C LEU A 201 10.47 8.27 11.65
N PRO A 202 11.23 7.23 11.30
CA PRO A 202 12.63 7.39 10.93
C PRO A 202 12.78 8.20 9.62
N ASN A 203 13.81 9.01 9.55
CA ASN A 203 14.15 9.77 8.36
C ASN A 203 15.68 9.79 8.16
N PRO A 204 16.24 8.99 7.25
CA PRO A 204 15.58 8.04 6.33
C PRO A 204 15.07 6.76 7.01
N ALA A 205 14.34 5.92 6.26
CA ALA A 205 14.00 4.56 6.67
C ALA A 205 15.27 3.79 7.04
N PRO A 206 15.25 2.96 8.10
CA PRO A 206 16.43 2.19 8.50
C PRO A 206 16.83 1.20 7.40
N SER A 207 18.14 1.01 7.19
CA SER A 207 18.67 -0.01 6.28
C SER A 207 18.80 -1.39 6.92
N SER A 208 18.55 -1.52 8.23
CA SER A 208 18.67 -2.77 9.00
C SER A 208 17.90 -2.67 10.33
N GLY A 209 17.96 -3.72 11.15
CA GLY A 209 17.34 -3.71 12.48
C GLY A 209 15.84 -4.04 12.47
N TYR A 210 15.32 -4.54 11.36
CA TYR A 210 13.94 -5.01 11.27
C TYR A 210 13.77 -6.35 11.99
N THR A 211 12.77 -6.40 12.85
CA THR A 211 12.36 -7.64 13.53
C THR A 211 11.03 -8.09 12.96
N VAL A 212 10.91 -9.39 12.73
CA VAL A 212 9.67 -10.02 12.25
C VAL A 212 8.57 -9.86 13.29
N GLY A 213 7.41 -9.38 12.85
CA GLY A 213 6.23 -9.29 13.70
C GLY A 213 5.65 -10.70 13.94
N THR A 214 5.62 -11.12 15.20
CA THR A 214 5.09 -12.44 15.61
C THR A 214 3.70 -12.36 16.25
N GLY A 215 3.07 -11.20 16.23
CA GLY A 215 1.72 -10.99 16.77
C GLY A 215 0.63 -11.66 15.93
N SER A 216 -0.58 -11.75 16.48
CA SER A 216 -1.76 -12.31 15.80
C SER A 216 -2.49 -11.28 14.89
N ALA A 217 -2.09 -10.01 14.91
CA ALA A 217 -2.75 -8.94 14.22
C ALA A 217 -1.76 -7.84 13.78
N VAL A 218 -2.18 -7.06 12.78
CA VAL A 218 -1.46 -5.90 12.22
C VAL A 218 -2.30 -4.65 12.50
N PRO A 219 -1.71 -3.51 12.92
CA PRO A 219 -2.45 -2.28 13.11
C PRO A 219 -3.20 -1.89 11.82
N ALA A 220 -4.46 -1.49 11.93
CA ALA A 220 -5.26 -1.06 10.78
C ALA A 220 -5.00 0.41 10.45
N ILE A 221 -4.45 0.68 9.27
CA ILE A 221 -4.30 2.02 8.72
C ILE A 221 -5.30 2.17 7.58
N GLY A 222 -6.29 3.03 7.79
CA GLY A 222 -7.28 3.36 6.78
C GLY A 222 -6.79 4.48 5.87
N VAL A 223 -7.15 4.41 4.60
CA VAL A 223 -6.86 5.44 3.60
C VAL A 223 -8.11 5.89 2.87
N ILE A 224 -8.18 7.17 2.52
CA ILE A 224 -9.07 7.70 1.49
C ILE A 224 -8.20 8.08 0.30
N PHE A 225 -8.62 7.65 -0.89
CA PHE A 225 -7.88 7.87 -2.12
C PHE A 225 -8.81 8.10 -3.32
N SER A 226 -8.25 8.61 -4.39
CA SER A 226 -8.85 8.67 -5.74
C SER A 226 -7.89 8.05 -6.76
N TYR A 227 -8.42 7.49 -7.84
CA TYR A 227 -7.60 7.13 -9.00
C TYR A 227 -7.22 8.39 -9.80
N VAL A 228 -5.99 8.41 -10.32
CA VAL A 228 -5.41 9.54 -11.07
C VAL A 228 -4.97 9.09 -12.46
#